data_b4be234c164e86d619cddc26d768a948
#
_entry.id   b4be234c164e86d619cddc26d768a948
#
_cell.length_a   1.000
_cell.length_b   1.000
_cell.length_c   1.000
_cell.angle_alpha   90.00
_cell.angle_beta   90.00
_cell.angle_gamma   90.00
#
_symmetry.space_group_name_H-M   'P 1'
#
loop_
_entity.id
_entity.type
_entity.pdbx_description
1 polymer ?
#
loop_
_entity_poly.entity_id
_entity_poly.type
_entity_poly.pdbx_seq_one_letter_code
_entity_poly.pdbx_strand_id
1 'polypeptide(L)'
;YEFNFEIEKKQNQINLLEKDKVLKESELRREELAKNAFLAGFGLILIIAFIIYRNYRQKVKVNLVLDSQKAQIEGLLLNILPGEVARELQQTGHATPRYYENVSVLFTDFKGFTVIADSLSPQEVVAELNIFFMAFDEIIEKYNLEKIKTIGDAYMCAGGIPLESEDHYLHMIDAALEIQEFMRLKNIARVEAGLPQWELRIGIHVGPVVAGVVGKNKYAYDIWGDAVNIASRME
;
A
#
# COMPACT_ATOMS: atom_id res chain seq x y z
N TYR A 1 30.56 103.57 -5.11
CA TYR A 1 29.19 102.96 -5.02
C TYR A 1 29.07 101.73 -5.93
N GLU A 2 29.57 101.77 -7.15
CA GLU A 2 29.52 100.69 -8.12
C GLU A 2 30.26 99.40 -7.65
N PHE A 3 31.40 99.52 -7.04
CA PHE A 3 32.23 98.41 -6.57
C PHE A 3 31.53 97.59 -5.43
N ASN A 4 30.84 98.23 -4.51
CA ASN A 4 30.07 97.50 -3.49
C ASN A 4 28.85 96.76 -4.05
N PHE A 5 28.19 97.32 -5.06
CA PHE A 5 27.09 96.64 -5.76
C PHE A 5 27.51 95.40 -6.55
N GLU A 6 28.68 95.43 -7.19
CA GLU A 6 29.23 94.24 -7.87
C GLU A 6 29.64 93.17 -6.86
N ILE A 7 30.18 93.48 -5.73
CA ILE A 7 30.53 92.53 -4.67
C ILE A 7 29.22 91.86 -4.14
N GLU A 8 28.20 92.61 -3.87
CA GLU A 8 26.91 92.10 -3.37
C GLU A 8 26.25 91.25 -4.38
N LYS A 9 26.30 91.61 -5.67
CA LYS A 9 25.80 90.77 -6.81
C LYS A 9 26.54 89.44 -6.94
N LYS A 10 27.86 89.42 -6.81
CA LYS A 10 28.69 88.20 -6.81
C LYS A 10 28.42 87.35 -5.58
N GLN A 11 28.25 87.94 -4.44
CA GLN A 11 27.93 87.23 -3.18
C GLN A 11 26.56 86.57 -3.26
N ASN A 12 25.58 87.26 -3.84
CA ASN A 12 24.23 86.62 -4.10
C ASN A 12 24.30 85.48 -5.13
N GLN A 13 25.13 85.60 -6.16
CA GLN A 13 25.37 84.52 -7.11
C GLN A 13 26.05 83.32 -6.41
N ILE A 14 27.04 83.50 -5.56
CA ILE A 14 27.69 82.44 -4.82
C ILE A 14 26.70 81.76 -3.92
N ASN A 15 25.90 82.52 -3.13
CA ASN A 15 24.88 81.95 -2.28
C ASN A 15 23.79 81.15 -3.05
N LEU A 16 23.46 81.58 -4.27
CA LEU A 16 22.50 80.87 -5.13
C LEU A 16 23.12 79.57 -5.66
N LEU A 17 24.38 79.58 -6.06
CA LEU A 17 25.11 78.37 -6.53
C LEU A 17 25.34 77.36 -5.42
N GLU A 18 25.61 77.85 -4.18
CA GLU A 18 25.72 76.97 -2.99
C GLU A 18 24.37 76.28 -2.66
N LYS A 19 23.25 77.02 -2.71
CA LYS A 19 21.92 76.48 -2.54
C LYS A 19 21.59 75.42 -3.62
N ASP A 20 21.87 75.69 -4.88
CA ASP A 20 21.68 74.76 -5.99
C ASP A 20 22.54 73.51 -5.82
N LYS A 21 23.78 73.63 -5.38
CA LYS A 21 24.66 72.52 -5.06
C LYS A 21 24.12 71.62 -3.98
N VAL A 22 23.67 72.21 -2.86
CA VAL A 22 23.06 71.45 -1.75
C VAL A 22 21.78 70.78 -2.18
N LEU A 23 20.94 71.43 -2.99
CA LEU A 23 19.74 70.80 -3.57
C LEU A 23 20.08 69.61 -4.45
N LYS A 24 21.01 69.77 -5.38
CA LYS A 24 21.46 68.64 -6.26
C LYS A 24 22.08 67.49 -5.47
N GLU A 25 22.88 67.77 -4.44
CA GLU A 25 23.44 66.73 -3.57
C GLU A 25 22.37 65.99 -2.82
N SER A 26 21.32 66.69 -2.35
CA SER A 26 20.18 66.08 -1.66
C SER A 26 19.30 65.21 -2.61
N GLU A 27 19.13 65.65 -3.87
CA GLU A 27 18.43 64.89 -4.91
C GLU A 27 19.19 63.61 -5.28
N LEU A 28 20.50 63.71 -5.54
CA LEU A 28 21.36 62.56 -5.79
C LEU A 28 21.33 61.54 -4.64
N ARG A 29 21.39 62.03 -3.39
CA ARG A 29 21.27 61.15 -2.21
C ARG A 29 19.93 60.43 -2.15
N ARG A 30 18.83 61.13 -2.48
CA ARG A 30 17.47 60.52 -2.54
C ARG A 30 17.40 59.48 -3.64
N GLU A 31 17.95 59.73 -4.82
CA GLU A 31 17.98 58.79 -5.91
C GLU A 31 18.81 57.52 -5.56
N GLU A 32 19.99 57.71 -4.94
CA GLU A 32 20.81 56.57 -4.48
C GLU A 32 20.09 55.71 -3.41
N LEU A 33 19.43 56.39 -2.43
CA LEU A 33 18.65 55.68 -1.43
C LEU A 33 17.46 54.91 -2.02
N ALA A 34 16.74 55.52 -2.98
CA ALA A 34 15.62 54.88 -3.67
C ALA A 34 16.11 53.68 -4.50
N LYS A 35 17.22 53.81 -5.23
CA LYS A 35 17.85 52.73 -6.00
C LYS A 35 18.27 51.55 -5.08
N ASN A 36 18.93 51.87 -3.97
CA ASN A 36 19.39 50.85 -3.01
C ASN A 36 18.19 50.14 -2.33
N ALA A 37 17.15 50.91 -1.96
CA ALA A 37 15.92 50.35 -1.41
C ALA A 37 15.20 49.43 -2.41
N PHE A 38 15.15 49.82 -3.71
CA PHE A 38 14.58 49.01 -4.77
C PHE A 38 15.38 47.70 -4.98
N LEU A 39 16.71 47.77 -5.02
CA LEU A 39 17.58 46.62 -5.14
C LEU A 39 17.43 45.64 -3.95
N ALA A 40 17.37 46.20 -2.75
CA ALA A 40 17.14 45.41 -1.53
C ALA A 40 15.75 44.71 -1.54
N GLY A 41 14.69 45.46 -1.92
CA GLY A 41 13.34 44.93 -2.05
C GLY A 41 13.25 43.83 -3.13
N PHE A 42 13.88 44.05 -4.28
CA PHE A 42 13.94 43.05 -5.34
C PHE A 42 14.69 41.78 -4.90
N GLY A 43 15.82 41.95 -4.21
CA GLY A 43 16.57 40.83 -3.64
C GLY A 43 15.74 40.02 -2.63
N LEU A 44 14.96 40.69 -1.79
CA LEU A 44 14.07 40.07 -0.82
C LEU A 44 12.97 39.23 -1.53
N ILE A 45 12.39 39.79 -2.58
CA ILE A 45 11.37 39.06 -3.38
C ILE A 45 11.96 37.80 -4.01
N LEU A 46 13.17 37.85 -4.54
CA LEU A 46 13.85 36.69 -5.11
C LEU A 46 14.12 35.61 -4.04
N ILE A 47 14.52 36.00 -2.85
CA ILE A 47 14.74 35.08 -1.74
C ILE A 47 13.42 34.40 -1.34
N ILE A 48 12.35 35.16 -1.19
CA ILE A 48 11.02 34.62 -0.88
C ILE A 48 10.55 33.65 -1.98
N ALA A 49 10.67 34.05 -3.25
CA ALA A 49 10.31 33.20 -4.38
C ALA A 49 11.11 31.89 -4.39
N PHE A 50 12.42 31.96 -4.10
CA PHE A 50 13.27 30.78 -3.98
C PHE A 50 12.84 29.85 -2.84
N ILE A 51 12.52 30.42 -1.67
CA ILE A 51 12.03 29.65 -0.51
C ILE A 51 10.71 28.95 -0.84
N ILE A 52 9.76 29.68 -1.47
CA ILE A 52 8.47 29.11 -1.89
C ILE A 52 8.69 27.98 -2.91
N TYR A 53 9.52 28.20 -3.91
CA TYR A 53 9.86 27.19 -4.92
C TYR A 53 10.49 25.94 -4.29
N ARG A 54 11.45 26.12 -3.40
CA ARG A 54 12.10 25.03 -2.67
C ARG A 54 11.10 24.24 -1.82
N ASN A 55 10.25 24.93 -1.06
CA ASN A 55 9.21 24.30 -0.25
C ASN A 55 8.18 23.54 -1.10
N TYR A 56 7.78 24.11 -2.23
CA TYR A 56 6.89 23.43 -3.18
C TYR A 56 7.52 22.14 -3.71
N ARG A 57 8.77 22.21 -4.17
CA ARG A 57 9.51 21.01 -4.64
C ARG A 57 9.64 19.95 -3.55
N GLN A 58 9.86 20.35 -2.33
CA GLN A 58 9.96 19.44 -1.18
C GLN A 58 8.60 18.78 -0.89
N LYS A 59 7.50 19.56 -0.87
CA LYS A 59 6.14 19.01 -0.70
C LYS A 59 5.79 17.97 -1.77
N VAL A 60 6.08 18.26 -3.03
CA VAL A 60 5.83 17.31 -4.14
C VAL A 60 6.59 16.00 -3.92
N LYS A 61 7.88 16.07 -3.55
CA LYS A 61 8.67 14.86 -3.25
C LYS A 61 8.11 14.08 -2.07
N VAL A 62 7.74 14.75 -0.98
CA VAL A 62 7.17 14.11 0.22
C VAL A 62 5.85 13.42 -0.12
N ASN A 63 4.96 14.08 -0.89
CA ASN A 63 3.70 13.48 -1.29
C ASN A 63 3.90 12.22 -2.14
N LEU A 64 4.82 12.25 -3.11
CA LEU A 64 5.13 11.05 -3.92
C LEU A 64 5.63 9.86 -3.08
N VAL A 65 6.49 10.14 -2.10
CA VAL A 65 6.97 9.10 -1.17
C VAL A 65 5.82 8.58 -0.29
N LEU A 66 4.99 9.49 0.22
CA LEU A 66 3.83 9.13 1.06
C LEU A 66 2.82 8.27 0.28
N ASP A 67 2.50 8.64 -0.96
CA ASP A 67 1.59 7.88 -1.82
C ASP A 67 2.16 6.47 -2.12
N SER A 68 3.47 6.38 -2.39
CA SER A 68 4.15 5.09 -2.59
C SER A 68 4.10 4.22 -1.33
N GLN A 69 4.38 4.79 -0.16
CA GLN A 69 4.31 4.06 1.12
C GLN A 69 2.87 3.62 1.45
N LYS A 70 1.89 4.49 1.18
CA LYS A 70 0.48 4.18 1.38
C LYS A 70 0.05 3.01 0.49
N ALA A 71 0.40 3.02 -0.80
CA ALA A 71 0.11 1.93 -1.72
C ALA A 71 0.80 0.61 -1.29
N GLN A 72 2.03 0.69 -0.78
CA GLN A 72 2.73 -0.49 -0.26
C GLN A 72 2.06 -1.07 0.99
N ILE A 73 1.66 -0.23 1.95
CA ILE A 73 0.94 -0.66 3.15
C ILE A 73 -0.42 -1.26 2.78
N GLU A 74 -1.14 -0.63 1.85
CA GLU A 74 -2.43 -1.11 1.36
C GLU A 74 -2.27 -2.49 0.67
N GLY A 75 -1.26 -2.65 -0.18
CA GLY A 75 -0.93 -3.95 -0.79
C GLY A 75 -0.63 -5.04 0.23
N LEU A 76 0.16 -4.74 1.28
CA LEU A 76 0.43 -5.70 2.35
C LEU A 76 -0.82 -6.07 3.16
N LEU A 77 -1.72 -5.12 3.38
CA LEU A 77 -2.98 -5.36 4.08
C LEU A 77 -3.93 -6.25 3.25
N LEU A 78 -3.98 -6.03 1.94
CA LEU A 78 -4.79 -6.82 1.00
C LEU A 78 -4.28 -8.27 0.85
N ASN A 79 -3.02 -8.54 1.18
CA ASN A 79 -2.49 -9.91 1.25
C ASN A 79 -2.92 -10.67 2.52
N ILE A 80 -3.51 -9.99 3.50
CA ILE A 80 -3.88 -10.58 4.79
C ILE A 80 -5.41 -10.61 4.97
N LEU A 81 -6.11 -9.62 4.40
CA LEU A 81 -7.55 -9.42 4.56
C LEU A 81 -8.21 -9.20 3.20
N PRO A 82 -9.43 -9.71 2.98
CA PRO A 82 -10.22 -9.37 1.81
C PRO A 82 -10.41 -7.85 1.69
N GLY A 83 -10.42 -7.33 0.44
CA GLY A 83 -10.38 -5.89 0.19
C GLY A 83 -11.51 -5.07 0.83
N GLU A 84 -12.71 -5.63 0.94
CA GLU A 84 -13.84 -4.97 1.63
C GLU A 84 -13.61 -4.86 3.13
N VAL A 85 -13.13 -5.96 3.73
CA VAL A 85 -12.83 -6.05 5.16
C VAL A 85 -11.67 -5.13 5.53
N ALA A 86 -10.63 -5.08 4.69
CA ALA A 86 -9.49 -4.18 4.87
C ALA A 86 -9.92 -2.71 4.85
N ARG A 87 -10.80 -2.33 3.91
CA ARG A 87 -11.36 -0.96 3.82
C ARG A 87 -12.21 -0.59 5.03
N GLU A 88 -13.09 -1.50 5.49
CA GLU A 88 -13.90 -1.29 6.67
C GLU A 88 -13.01 -1.09 7.91
N LEU A 89 -12.01 -1.93 8.10
CA LEU A 89 -11.07 -1.84 9.21
C LEU A 89 -10.26 -0.52 9.20
N GLN A 90 -9.83 -0.04 8.03
CA GLN A 90 -9.13 1.24 7.90
C GLN A 90 -10.02 2.44 8.24
N GLN A 91 -11.31 2.38 7.89
CA GLN A 91 -12.24 3.50 8.09
C GLN A 91 -12.80 3.58 9.51
N THR A 92 -13.09 2.44 10.12
CA THR A 92 -13.83 2.35 11.39
C THR A 92 -13.00 1.84 12.56
N GLY A 93 -11.82 1.24 12.28
CA GLY A 93 -10.99 0.58 13.28
C GLY A 93 -11.48 -0.81 13.71
N HIS A 94 -12.57 -1.31 13.13
CA HIS A 94 -13.12 -2.64 13.37
C HIS A 94 -13.76 -3.19 12.11
N ALA A 95 -13.87 -4.53 12.00
CA ALA A 95 -14.59 -5.21 10.94
C ALA A 95 -15.79 -5.92 11.52
N THR A 96 -16.97 -5.72 10.95
CA THR A 96 -18.22 -6.32 11.42
C THR A 96 -18.33 -7.75 10.90
N PRO A 97 -18.57 -8.77 11.76
CA PRO A 97 -18.84 -10.11 11.28
C PRO A 97 -20.09 -10.16 10.40
N ARG A 98 -20.01 -10.89 9.27
CA ARG A 98 -21.11 -11.00 8.32
C ARG A 98 -21.57 -12.44 8.20
N TYR A 99 -22.88 -12.65 8.16
CA TYR A 99 -23.49 -13.94 7.89
C TYR A 99 -23.70 -14.13 6.39
N TYR A 100 -23.33 -15.31 5.89
CA TYR A 100 -23.52 -15.74 4.52
C TYR A 100 -24.29 -17.07 4.54
N GLU A 101 -25.38 -17.15 3.79
CA GLU A 101 -26.26 -18.33 3.79
C GLU A 101 -25.68 -19.49 2.98
N ASN A 102 -25.02 -19.19 1.86
CA ASN A 102 -24.51 -20.16 0.93
C ASN A 102 -23.03 -19.91 0.64
N VAL A 103 -22.15 -20.66 1.30
CA VAL A 103 -20.69 -20.61 1.10
C VAL A 103 -20.18 -21.99 0.82
N SER A 104 -19.42 -22.15 -0.26
CA SER A 104 -18.67 -23.38 -0.48
C SER A 104 -17.34 -23.31 0.27
N VAL A 105 -17.06 -24.33 1.05
CA VAL A 105 -15.83 -24.46 1.84
C VAL A 105 -15.07 -25.69 1.35
N LEU A 106 -13.77 -25.53 1.09
CA LEU A 106 -12.87 -26.59 0.70
C LEU A 106 -11.75 -26.72 1.73
N PHE A 107 -11.51 -27.95 2.13
CA PHE A 107 -10.32 -28.35 2.88
C PHE A 107 -9.48 -29.30 2.04
N THR A 108 -8.17 -29.22 2.17
CA THR A 108 -7.25 -30.26 1.70
C THR A 108 -6.41 -30.77 2.84
N ASP A 109 -6.00 -32.04 2.76
CA ASP A 109 -5.09 -32.68 3.71
C ASP A 109 -4.15 -33.65 2.97
N PHE A 110 -2.89 -33.72 3.37
CA PHE A 110 -1.94 -34.64 2.78
C PHE A 110 -1.97 -35.99 3.49
N LYS A 111 -2.36 -37.04 2.75
CA LYS A 111 -2.42 -38.39 3.28
C LYS A 111 -1.05 -38.89 3.75
N GLY A 112 -0.98 -39.26 5.04
CA GLY A 112 0.25 -39.75 5.64
C GLY A 112 1.34 -38.70 5.80
N PHE A 113 0.98 -37.42 5.87
CA PHE A 113 1.89 -36.29 6.03
C PHE A 113 2.92 -36.51 7.14
N THR A 114 2.52 -37.02 8.31
CA THR A 114 3.44 -37.25 9.43
C THR A 114 4.58 -38.18 9.03
N VAL A 115 4.30 -39.24 8.27
CA VAL A 115 5.32 -40.21 7.84
C VAL A 115 6.27 -39.59 6.83
N ILE A 116 5.76 -38.76 5.91
CA ILE A 116 6.57 -38.04 4.92
C ILE A 116 7.44 -37.00 5.65
N ALA A 117 6.85 -36.24 6.57
CA ALA A 117 7.53 -35.22 7.35
C ALA A 117 8.67 -35.80 8.22
N ASP A 118 8.48 -36.97 8.80
CA ASP A 118 9.52 -37.66 9.58
C ASP A 118 10.76 -38.05 8.74
N SER A 119 10.59 -38.17 7.43
CA SER A 119 11.68 -38.50 6.49
C SER A 119 12.46 -37.29 5.97
N LEU A 120 11.99 -36.07 6.26
CA LEU A 120 12.52 -34.79 5.77
C LEU A 120 13.00 -33.93 6.94
N SER A 121 13.88 -32.97 6.67
CA SER A 121 14.17 -31.93 7.64
C SER A 121 13.00 -30.96 7.75
N PRO A 122 12.81 -30.27 8.90
CA PRO A 122 11.73 -29.28 9.05
C PRO A 122 11.76 -28.19 7.98
N GLN A 123 12.95 -27.79 7.51
CA GLN A 123 13.12 -26.80 6.46
C GLN A 123 12.63 -27.33 5.11
N GLU A 124 12.90 -28.61 4.78
CA GLU A 124 12.44 -29.26 3.55
C GLU A 124 10.92 -29.42 3.57
N VAL A 125 10.32 -29.80 4.70
CA VAL A 125 8.86 -29.88 4.84
C VAL A 125 8.20 -28.54 4.53
N VAL A 126 8.70 -27.44 5.12
CA VAL A 126 8.15 -26.10 4.87
C VAL A 126 8.36 -25.67 3.43
N ALA A 127 9.50 -25.98 2.82
CA ALA A 127 9.76 -25.66 1.42
C ALA A 127 8.82 -26.42 0.47
N GLU A 128 8.57 -27.70 0.70
CA GLU A 128 7.63 -28.52 -0.09
C GLU A 128 6.20 -28.01 0.06
N LEU A 129 5.71 -27.78 1.29
CA LEU A 129 4.38 -27.23 1.52
C LEU A 129 4.21 -25.87 0.84
N ASN A 130 5.23 -25.02 0.88
CA ASN A 130 5.18 -23.71 0.23
C ASN A 130 5.00 -23.83 -1.30
N ILE A 131 5.67 -24.80 -1.95
CA ILE A 131 5.49 -25.07 -3.39
C ILE A 131 4.05 -25.44 -3.71
N PHE A 132 3.44 -26.33 -2.90
CA PHE A 132 2.06 -26.75 -3.11
C PHE A 132 1.07 -25.61 -2.85
N PHE A 133 1.21 -24.92 -1.72
CA PHE A 133 0.28 -23.86 -1.34
C PHE A 133 0.35 -22.64 -2.26
N MET A 134 1.53 -22.29 -2.79
CA MET A 134 1.63 -21.25 -3.82
C MET A 134 0.86 -21.62 -5.09
N ALA A 135 0.97 -22.88 -5.53
CA ALA A 135 0.20 -23.34 -6.70
C ALA A 135 -1.31 -23.37 -6.41
N PHE A 136 -1.71 -23.75 -5.19
CA PHE A 136 -3.11 -23.70 -4.79
C PHE A 136 -3.62 -22.26 -4.73
N ASP A 137 -2.82 -21.31 -4.24
CA ASP A 137 -3.15 -19.88 -4.26
C ASP A 137 -3.43 -19.38 -5.69
N GLU A 138 -2.57 -19.72 -6.67
CA GLU A 138 -2.76 -19.36 -8.08
C GLU A 138 -4.04 -19.97 -8.67
N ILE A 139 -4.34 -21.23 -8.32
CA ILE A 139 -5.55 -21.92 -8.80
C ILE A 139 -6.81 -21.28 -8.23
N ILE A 140 -6.88 -21.06 -6.91
CA ILE A 140 -8.09 -20.50 -6.28
C ILE A 140 -8.33 -19.05 -6.72
N GLU A 141 -7.28 -18.26 -6.96
CA GLU A 141 -7.38 -16.89 -7.50
C GLU A 141 -8.01 -16.90 -8.90
N LYS A 142 -7.60 -17.84 -9.78
CA LYS A 142 -8.18 -18.02 -11.11
C LYS A 142 -9.70 -18.25 -11.09
N TYR A 143 -10.20 -18.91 -10.04
CA TYR A 143 -11.61 -19.23 -9.85
C TYR A 143 -12.36 -18.26 -8.92
N ASN A 144 -11.74 -17.12 -8.55
CA ASN A 144 -12.31 -16.12 -7.65
C ASN A 144 -12.75 -16.69 -6.28
N LEU A 145 -11.96 -17.63 -5.74
CA LEU A 145 -12.13 -18.16 -4.41
C LEU A 145 -11.23 -17.45 -3.42
N GLU A 146 -11.68 -17.37 -2.19
CA GLU A 146 -10.95 -16.68 -1.10
C GLU A 146 -10.15 -17.69 -0.28
N LYS A 147 -8.83 -17.49 -0.18
CA LYS A 147 -8.00 -18.21 0.78
C LYS A 147 -8.36 -17.80 2.19
N ILE A 148 -8.64 -18.75 3.06
CA ILE A 148 -8.92 -18.48 4.46
C ILE A 148 -7.65 -18.63 5.29
N LYS A 149 -7.06 -19.82 5.30
CA LYS A 149 -5.84 -20.12 6.08
C LYS A 149 -5.24 -21.47 5.70
N THR A 150 -4.05 -21.69 6.22
CA THR A 150 -3.45 -23.03 6.30
C THR A 150 -3.43 -23.50 7.76
N ILE A 151 -3.63 -24.80 8.00
CA ILE A 151 -3.63 -25.40 9.34
C ILE A 151 -2.70 -26.61 9.28
N GLY A 152 -1.41 -26.39 9.61
CA GLY A 152 -0.39 -27.43 9.40
C GLY A 152 -0.21 -27.71 7.91
N ASP A 153 -0.54 -28.92 7.50
CA ASP A 153 -0.52 -29.39 6.12
C ASP A 153 -1.88 -29.27 5.39
N ALA A 154 -2.90 -28.78 6.09
CA ALA A 154 -4.21 -28.53 5.51
C ALA A 154 -4.28 -27.11 4.90
N TYR A 155 -4.95 -27.02 3.75
CA TYR A 155 -5.25 -25.75 3.08
C TYR A 155 -6.77 -25.53 3.07
N MET A 156 -7.21 -24.33 3.40
CA MET A 156 -8.63 -23.97 3.49
C MET A 156 -8.94 -22.77 2.62
N CYS A 157 -9.92 -22.90 1.73
CA CYS A 157 -10.47 -21.78 0.95
C CYS A 157 -12.00 -21.82 0.93
N ALA A 158 -12.60 -20.71 0.52
CA ALA A 158 -14.05 -20.57 0.45
C ALA A 158 -14.48 -19.81 -0.81
N GLY A 159 -15.69 -20.09 -1.27
CA GLY A 159 -16.33 -19.40 -2.38
C GLY A 159 -17.67 -18.82 -1.99
N GLY A 160 -18.04 -17.66 -2.58
CA GLY A 160 -19.25 -16.91 -2.20
C GLY A 160 -19.00 -15.89 -1.09
N ILE A 161 -17.74 -15.64 -0.76
CA ILE A 161 -17.29 -14.61 0.19
C ILE A 161 -16.00 -13.93 -0.33
N PRO A 162 -15.70 -12.68 0.03
CA PRO A 162 -16.55 -11.73 0.76
C PRO A 162 -17.71 -11.19 -0.10
N LEU A 163 -17.67 -11.46 -1.41
CA LEU A 163 -18.71 -11.14 -2.38
C LEU A 163 -19.52 -12.38 -2.71
N GLU A 164 -20.84 -12.28 -2.60
CA GLU A 164 -21.74 -13.36 -3.01
C GLU A 164 -21.63 -13.59 -4.53
N SER A 165 -21.56 -14.86 -4.92
CA SER A 165 -21.55 -15.32 -6.32
C SER A 165 -22.45 -16.55 -6.42
N GLU A 166 -23.29 -16.62 -7.44
CA GLU A 166 -24.18 -17.76 -7.66
C GLU A 166 -23.42 -19.01 -8.15
N ASP A 167 -22.28 -18.83 -8.81
CA ASP A 167 -21.50 -19.92 -9.42
C ASP A 167 -20.33 -20.41 -8.56
N HIS A 168 -20.18 -19.92 -7.31
CA HIS A 168 -19.05 -20.24 -6.46
C HIS A 168 -18.85 -21.74 -6.22
N TYR A 169 -19.93 -22.53 -6.20
CA TYR A 169 -19.85 -23.99 -6.01
C TYR A 169 -19.29 -24.72 -7.24
N LEU A 170 -19.54 -24.24 -8.47
CA LEU A 170 -18.94 -24.77 -9.69
C LEU A 170 -17.45 -24.40 -9.72
N HIS A 171 -17.12 -23.16 -9.45
CA HIS A 171 -15.74 -22.69 -9.34
C HIS A 171 -14.95 -23.50 -8.30
N MET A 172 -15.58 -23.84 -7.18
CA MET A 172 -14.95 -24.68 -6.14
C MET A 172 -14.62 -26.09 -6.63
N ILE A 173 -15.52 -26.70 -7.40
CA ILE A 173 -15.30 -28.02 -7.99
C ILE A 173 -14.19 -27.95 -9.04
N ASP A 174 -14.22 -26.97 -9.92
CA ASP A 174 -13.21 -26.79 -10.96
C ASP A 174 -11.82 -26.55 -10.36
N ALA A 175 -11.73 -25.73 -9.32
CA ALA A 175 -10.49 -25.50 -8.57
C ALA A 175 -9.98 -26.79 -7.91
N ALA A 176 -10.88 -27.58 -7.29
CA ALA A 176 -10.51 -28.86 -6.68
C ALA A 176 -9.97 -29.86 -7.70
N LEU A 177 -10.57 -29.93 -8.88
CA LEU A 177 -10.11 -30.79 -9.96
C LEU A 177 -8.75 -30.34 -10.53
N GLU A 178 -8.54 -29.02 -10.67
CA GLU A 178 -7.26 -28.48 -11.12
C GLU A 178 -6.15 -28.69 -10.07
N ILE A 179 -6.46 -28.54 -8.78
CA ILE A 179 -5.54 -28.89 -7.68
C ILE A 179 -5.15 -30.38 -7.76
N GLN A 180 -6.11 -31.28 -7.94
CA GLN A 180 -5.80 -32.70 -8.07
C GLN A 180 -4.95 -33.02 -9.32
N GLU A 181 -5.20 -32.37 -10.44
CA GLU A 181 -4.40 -32.54 -11.66
C GLU A 181 -2.97 -32.01 -11.45
N PHE A 182 -2.81 -30.85 -10.81
CA PHE A 182 -1.49 -30.35 -10.42
C PHE A 182 -0.74 -31.36 -9.54
N MET A 183 -1.38 -31.92 -8.52
CA MET A 183 -0.79 -32.93 -7.65
C MET A 183 -0.40 -34.18 -8.39
N ARG A 184 -1.26 -34.66 -9.33
CA ARG A 184 -0.98 -35.81 -10.19
C ARG A 184 0.30 -35.60 -11.02
N LEU A 185 0.44 -34.45 -11.67
CA LEU A 185 1.62 -34.07 -12.46
C LEU A 185 2.88 -33.97 -11.61
N LYS A 186 2.77 -33.34 -10.43
CA LYS A 186 3.89 -33.29 -9.49
C LYS A 186 4.32 -34.67 -9.02
N ASN A 187 3.39 -35.57 -8.71
CA ASN A 187 3.72 -36.89 -8.25
C ASN A 187 4.38 -37.76 -9.37
N ILE A 188 4.03 -37.59 -10.63
CA ILE A 188 4.76 -38.25 -11.74
C ILE A 188 6.23 -37.79 -11.73
N ALA A 189 6.50 -36.51 -11.71
CA ALA A 189 7.87 -36.00 -11.68
C ALA A 189 8.65 -36.43 -10.43
N ARG A 190 7.99 -36.59 -9.29
CA ARG A 190 8.60 -37.09 -8.04
C ARG A 190 8.97 -38.55 -8.13
N VAL A 191 8.11 -39.38 -8.71
CA VAL A 191 8.41 -40.82 -8.95
C VAL A 191 9.62 -40.98 -9.88
N GLU A 192 9.68 -40.19 -10.96
CA GLU A 192 10.84 -40.19 -11.87
C GLU A 192 12.13 -39.78 -11.18
N ALA A 193 12.05 -38.87 -10.18
CA ALA A 193 13.17 -38.41 -9.37
C ALA A 193 13.49 -39.35 -8.17
N GLY A 194 12.73 -40.44 -7.96
CA GLY A 194 12.90 -41.34 -6.80
C GLY A 194 12.47 -40.72 -5.46
N LEU A 195 11.62 -39.67 -5.48
CA LEU A 195 11.12 -38.97 -4.30
C LEU A 195 9.75 -39.54 -3.86
N PRO A 196 9.40 -39.43 -2.57
CA PRO A 196 8.07 -39.84 -2.08
C PRO A 196 6.96 -39.03 -2.72
N GLN A 197 5.82 -39.69 -2.99
CA GLN A 197 4.60 -39.04 -3.49
C GLN A 197 3.88 -38.33 -2.35
N TRP A 198 3.17 -37.25 -2.70
CA TRP A 198 2.29 -36.51 -1.82
C TRP A 198 0.85 -36.71 -2.33
N GLU A 199 0.11 -37.64 -1.70
CA GLU A 199 -1.30 -37.83 -2.00
C GLU A 199 -2.13 -36.78 -1.26
N LEU A 200 -3.04 -36.09 -1.99
CA LEU A 200 -3.91 -35.07 -1.46
C LEU A 200 -5.34 -35.53 -1.39
N ARG A 201 -6.01 -35.34 -0.28
CA ARG A 201 -7.44 -35.48 -0.09
C ARG A 201 -8.10 -34.13 -0.13
N ILE A 202 -9.33 -34.04 -0.62
CA ILE A 202 -10.11 -32.80 -0.69
C ILE A 202 -11.51 -33.05 -0.18
N GLY A 203 -11.94 -32.28 0.78
CA GLY A 203 -13.32 -32.24 1.31
C GLY A 203 -13.99 -30.91 0.93
N ILE A 204 -15.21 -31.00 0.38
CA ILE A 204 -16.01 -29.81 0.02
C ILE A 204 -17.39 -29.93 0.64
N HIS A 205 -17.87 -28.81 1.20
CA HIS A 205 -19.26 -28.68 1.66
C HIS A 205 -19.79 -27.28 1.37
N VAL A 206 -21.11 -27.17 1.19
CA VAL A 206 -21.80 -25.89 1.00
C VAL A 206 -22.79 -25.68 2.13
N GLY A 207 -22.75 -24.51 2.73
CA GLY A 207 -23.67 -24.16 3.83
C GLY A 207 -23.41 -22.80 4.44
N PRO A 208 -24.18 -22.44 5.49
CA PRO A 208 -24.07 -21.14 6.11
C PRO A 208 -22.81 -21.00 6.94
N VAL A 209 -22.22 -19.79 6.89
CA VAL A 209 -21.07 -19.39 7.72
C VAL A 209 -21.21 -17.95 8.21
N VAL A 210 -20.48 -17.64 9.27
CA VAL A 210 -20.19 -16.25 9.68
C VAL A 210 -18.72 -15.99 9.35
N ALA A 211 -18.44 -14.97 8.56
CA ALA A 211 -17.09 -14.52 8.25
C ALA A 211 -16.76 -13.25 9.03
N GLY A 212 -15.54 -13.13 9.52
CA GLY A 212 -15.15 -11.95 10.28
C GLY A 212 -13.67 -11.91 10.61
N VAL A 213 -13.24 -10.82 11.24
CA VAL A 213 -11.86 -10.62 11.70
C VAL A 213 -11.80 -10.81 13.20
N VAL A 214 -10.87 -11.64 13.64
CA VAL A 214 -10.59 -11.89 15.04
C VAL A 214 -9.19 -11.42 15.40
N GLY A 215 -9.05 -10.93 16.62
CA GLY A 215 -7.79 -10.48 17.19
C GLY A 215 -7.69 -8.95 17.30
N LYS A 216 -6.83 -8.52 18.21
CA LYS A 216 -6.56 -7.09 18.44
C LYS A 216 -5.23 -6.65 17.83
N ASN A 217 -4.20 -7.47 17.92
CA ASN A 217 -2.83 -7.14 17.50
C ASN A 217 -2.38 -7.94 16.25
N LYS A 218 -3.01 -9.09 16.02
CA LYS A 218 -2.82 -9.91 14.82
C LYS A 218 -4.21 -10.21 14.29
N TYR A 219 -4.62 -9.46 13.27
CA TYR A 219 -5.88 -9.71 12.62
C TYR A 219 -5.80 -11.00 11.82
N ALA A 220 -6.82 -11.85 11.98
CA ALA A 220 -7.02 -13.03 11.16
C ALA A 220 -8.46 -13.00 10.64
N TYR A 221 -8.61 -13.00 9.33
CA TYR A 221 -9.89 -13.23 8.68
C TYR A 221 -10.17 -14.73 8.70
N ASP A 222 -11.33 -15.10 9.20
CA ASP A 222 -11.71 -16.51 9.34
C ASP A 222 -13.22 -16.68 9.15
N ILE A 223 -13.66 -17.93 9.00
CA ILE A 223 -15.08 -18.31 8.88
C ILE A 223 -15.44 -19.36 9.91
N TRP A 224 -16.68 -19.26 10.43
CA TRP A 224 -17.23 -20.15 11.43
C TRP A 224 -18.61 -20.63 11.03
N GLY A 225 -18.93 -21.89 11.32
CA GLY A 225 -20.22 -22.53 11.07
C GLY A 225 -20.10 -24.02 10.94
N ASP A 226 -21.25 -24.72 10.98
CA ASP A 226 -21.28 -26.18 10.82
C ASP A 226 -20.75 -26.60 9.44
N ALA A 227 -20.94 -25.78 8.42
CA ALA A 227 -20.42 -26.00 7.07
C ALA A 227 -18.90 -26.23 7.06
N VAL A 228 -18.17 -25.46 7.87
CA VAL A 228 -16.71 -25.58 8.01
C VAL A 228 -16.30 -26.93 8.60
N ASN A 229 -17.00 -27.34 9.67
CA ASN A 229 -16.73 -28.61 10.34
C ASN A 229 -17.09 -29.82 9.47
N ILE A 230 -18.16 -29.71 8.65
CA ILE A 230 -18.55 -30.76 7.72
C ILE A 230 -17.52 -30.88 6.60
N ALA A 231 -17.11 -29.75 5.97
CA ALA A 231 -16.10 -29.76 4.91
C ALA A 231 -14.80 -30.40 5.39
N SER A 232 -14.34 -30.07 6.58
CA SER A 232 -13.14 -30.65 7.19
C SER A 232 -13.24 -32.16 7.48
N ARG A 233 -14.44 -32.70 7.65
CA ARG A 233 -14.64 -34.16 7.83
C ARG A 233 -14.85 -34.92 6.54
N MET A 234 -15.03 -34.20 5.42
CA MET A 234 -15.21 -34.80 4.08
C MET A 234 -13.88 -35.05 3.37
N GLU A 235 -12.77 -34.52 3.87
CA GLU A 235 -11.42 -34.73 3.33
C GLU A 235 -10.80 -36.13 3.59
#